data_8713853c6b6c6b50dc18f980631f5942
#
_entry.id   8713853c6b6c6b50dc18f980631f5942
#
_cell.length_a   1.000
_cell.length_b   1.000
_cell.length_c   1.000
_cell.angle_alpha   90.00
_cell.angle_beta   90.00
_cell.angle_gamma   90.00
#
_symmetry.space_group_name_H-M   'P 1'
#
loop_
_entity.id
_entity.type
_entity.pdbx_description
1 polymer ?
#
loop_
_entity_poly.entity_id
_entity_poly.type
_entity_poly.pdbx_seq_one_letter_code
_entity_poly.pdbx_strand_id
1 'polypeptide(L)'
;MNPTTTETVAAVLFVLAILHTFLAPKIASLGHRFPKHEGLFHLLGEVEAVFGLWSGALLIFLFVTGGMKAGTDYIDGRNFTEPLFVIAIMVVAASKPVLHVAKLAVTGLSRMLPLPRAVAFYWIILTVVPLL
;
A
#
# COMPACT_ATOMS: atom_id res chain seq x y z
N MET A 1 -4.96 4.33 32.40
CA MET A 1 -6.28 4.30 31.72
C MET A 1 -6.48 2.90 31.19
N ASN A 2 -7.56 2.23 31.55
CA ASN A 2 -7.86 0.92 30.95
C ASN A 2 -8.35 1.14 29.52
N PRO A 3 -7.81 0.44 28.52
CA PRO A 3 -8.25 0.58 27.14
C PRO A 3 -9.72 0.15 27.01
N THR A 4 -10.45 0.85 26.17
CA THR A 4 -11.81 0.45 25.80
C THR A 4 -11.78 -0.87 25.01
N THR A 5 -12.88 -1.61 24.97
CA THR A 5 -12.96 -2.84 24.15
C THR A 5 -12.60 -2.56 22.69
N THR A 6 -13.03 -1.44 22.14
CA THR A 6 -12.71 -1.02 20.76
C THR A 6 -11.21 -0.80 20.54
N GLU A 7 -10.54 -0.13 21.50
CA GLU A 7 -9.09 0.10 21.40
C GLU A 7 -8.31 -1.23 21.49
N THR A 8 -8.75 -2.14 22.36
CA THR A 8 -8.15 -3.47 22.47
C THR A 8 -8.30 -4.26 21.17
N VAL A 9 -9.51 -4.29 20.59
CA VAL A 9 -9.76 -4.99 19.32
C VAL A 9 -8.95 -4.35 18.19
N ALA A 10 -8.91 -3.02 18.11
CA ALA A 10 -8.11 -2.32 17.11
C ALA A 10 -6.61 -2.64 17.24
N ALA A 11 -6.07 -2.68 18.45
CA ALA A 11 -4.69 -3.06 18.69
C ALA A 11 -4.39 -4.50 18.27
N VAL A 12 -5.28 -5.45 18.58
CA VAL A 12 -5.14 -6.86 18.18
C VAL A 12 -5.16 -6.98 16.65
N LEU A 13 -6.13 -6.35 15.98
CA LEU A 13 -6.24 -6.38 14.53
C LEU A 13 -5.03 -5.73 13.85
N PHE A 14 -4.48 -4.66 14.44
CA PHE A 14 -3.25 -4.04 13.95
C PHE A 14 -2.03 -4.99 14.05
N VAL A 15 -1.87 -5.69 15.18
CA VAL A 15 -0.82 -6.71 15.32
C VAL A 15 -1.00 -7.83 14.30
N LEU A 16 -2.23 -8.28 14.06
CA LEU A 16 -2.53 -9.29 13.05
C LEU A 16 -2.21 -8.78 11.63
N ALA A 17 -2.48 -7.50 11.33
CA ALA A 17 -2.11 -6.88 10.06
C ALA A 17 -0.58 -6.89 9.86
N ILE A 18 0.18 -6.53 10.89
CA ILE A 18 1.66 -6.59 10.84
C ILE A 18 2.13 -8.03 10.59
N LEU A 19 1.63 -9.01 11.33
CA LEU A 19 2.00 -10.41 11.13
C LEU A 19 1.65 -10.89 9.73
N HIS A 20 0.47 -10.51 9.20
CA HIS A 20 0.06 -10.82 7.83
C HIS A 20 1.05 -10.20 6.82
N THR A 21 1.47 -8.96 7.00
CA THR A 21 2.45 -8.29 6.13
C THR A 21 3.76 -9.08 6.02
N PHE A 22 4.26 -9.63 7.12
CA PHE A 22 5.45 -10.50 7.08
C PHE A 22 5.20 -11.85 6.37
N LEU A 23 3.95 -12.31 6.34
CA LEU A 23 3.55 -13.53 5.64
C LEU A 23 3.13 -13.27 4.19
N ALA A 24 2.93 -12.02 3.79
CA ALA A 24 2.43 -11.62 2.48
C ALA A 24 3.19 -12.29 1.30
N PRO A 25 4.54 -12.35 1.27
CA PRO A 25 5.24 -13.03 0.18
C PRO A 25 4.91 -14.54 0.10
N LYS A 26 4.71 -15.19 1.24
CA LYS A 26 4.33 -16.61 1.28
C LYS A 26 2.89 -16.81 0.81
N ILE A 27 1.99 -15.89 1.17
CA ILE A 27 0.58 -15.90 0.75
C ILE A 27 0.50 -15.69 -0.77
N ALA A 28 1.20 -14.70 -1.33
CA ALA A 28 1.27 -14.47 -2.77
C ALA A 28 1.78 -15.72 -3.52
N SER A 29 2.80 -16.39 -2.99
CA SER A 29 3.35 -17.61 -3.61
C SER A 29 2.36 -18.79 -3.64
N LEU A 30 1.37 -18.81 -2.75
CA LEU A 30 0.29 -19.81 -2.79
C LEU A 30 -0.60 -19.65 -4.04
N GLY A 31 -0.66 -18.47 -4.65
CA GLY A 31 -1.37 -18.22 -5.89
C GLY A 31 -0.97 -19.19 -6.99
N HIS A 32 0.31 -19.51 -7.11
CA HIS A 32 0.81 -20.49 -8.09
C HIS A 32 0.29 -21.91 -7.87
N ARG A 33 -0.11 -22.27 -6.65
CA ARG A 33 -0.73 -23.58 -6.35
C ARG A 33 -2.22 -23.61 -6.63
N PHE A 34 -2.86 -22.45 -6.68
CA PHE A 34 -4.30 -22.29 -6.92
C PHE A 34 -4.56 -21.31 -8.07
N PRO A 35 -4.29 -21.68 -9.34
CA PRO A 35 -4.37 -20.77 -10.48
C PRO A 35 -5.75 -20.10 -10.64
N LYS A 36 -6.81 -20.79 -10.22
CA LYS A 36 -8.19 -20.28 -10.25
C LYS A 36 -8.38 -19.04 -9.33
N HIS A 37 -7.57 -18.91 -8.29
CA HIS A 37 -7.65 -17.84 -7.28
C HIS A 37 -6.35 -17.03 -7.18
N GLU A 38 -5.48 -17.10 -8.18
CA GLU A 38 -4.17 -16.46 -8.20
C GLU A 38 -4.29 -14.95 -7.90
N GLY A 39 -5.24 -14.24 -8.54
CA GLY A 39 -5.46 -12.82 -8.30
C GLY A 39 -5.83 -12.47 -6.86
N LEU A 40 -6.57 -13.36 -6.17
CA LEU A 40 -6.89 -13.16 -4.75
C LEU A 40 -5.64 -13.30 -3.86
N PHE A 41 -4.79 -14.29 -4.12
CA PHE A 41 -3.56 -14.48 -3.36
C PHE A 41 -2.55 -13.36 -3.62
N HIS A 42 -2.47 -12.83 -4.84
CA HIS A 42 -1.68 -11.65 -5.13
C HIS A 42 -2.19 -10.44 -4.36
N LEU A 43 -3.50 -10.17 -4.39
CA LEU A 43 -4.12 -9.08 -3.64
C LEU A 43 -3.84 -9.19 -2.13
N LEU A 44 -4.00 -10.39 -1.55
CA LEU A 44 -3.71 -10.65 -0.13
C LEU A 44 -2.21 -10.57 0.20
N GLY A 45 -1.34 -10.57 -0.80
CA GLY A 45 0.09 -10.35 -0.68
C GLY A 45 0.52 -8.88 -0.79
N GLU A 46 -0.40 -7.98 -1.13
CA GLU A 46 -0.12 -6.54 -1.22
C GLU A 46 -0.32 -5.87 0.14
N VAL A 47 0.68 -5.10 0.59
CA VAL A 47 0.69 -4.46 1.91
C VAL A 47 -0.52 -3.54 2.10
N GLU A 48 -0.87 -2.78 1.07
CA GLU A 48 -2.00 -1.86 1.06
C GLU A 48 -3.32 -2.61 1.25
N ALA A 49 -3.48 -3.73 0.56
CA ALA A 49 -4.67 -4.58 0.67
C ALA A 49 -4.77 -5.25 2.05
N VAL A 50 -3.64 -5.65 2.63
CA VAL A 50 -3.59 -6.25 3.98
C VAL A 50 -4.16 -5.28 5.02
N PHE A 51 -3.66 -4.03 5.07
CA PHE A 51 -4.17 -3.05 6.03
C PHE A 51 -5.62 -2.68 5.76
N GLY A 52 -6.04 -2.59 4.49
CA GLY A 52 -7.44 -2.40 4.10
C GLY A 52 -8.35 -3.51 4.61
N LEU A 53 -7.93 -4.77 4.46
CA LEU A 53 -8.66 -5.95 4.94
C LEU A 53 -8.89 -5.90 6.47
N TRP A 54 -7.84 -5.65 7.24
CA TRP A 54 -7.92 -5.61 8.71
C TRP A 54 -8.68 -4.40 9.22
N SER A 55 -8.60 -3.25 8.53
CA SER A 55 -9.44 -2.08 8.80
C SER A 55 -10.91 -2.38 8.52
N GLY A 56 -11.21 -3.09 7.43
CA GLY A 56 -12.55 -3.59 7.14
C GLY A 56 -13.10 -4.50 8.24
N ALA A 57 -12.27 -5.41 8.78
CA ALA A 57 -12.64 -6.26 9.91
C ALA A 57 -12.99 -5.43 11.17
N LEU A 58 -12.22 -4.37 11.45
CA LEU A 58 -12.53 -3.44 12.55
C LEU A 58 -13.88 -2.74 12.32
N LEU A 59 -14.14 -2.28 11.11
CA LEU A 59 -15.43 -1.63 10.77
C LEU A 59 -16.59 -2.59 10.95
N ILE A 60 -16.48 -3.83 10.47
CA ILE A 60 -17.51 -4.86 10.67
C ILE A 60 -17.76 -5.08 12.17
N PHE A 61 -16.69 -5.19 12.98
CA PHE A 61 -16.82 -5.32 14.43
C PHE A 61 -17.61 -4.14 15.03
N LEU A 62 -17.30 -2.90 14.64
CA LEU A 62 -17.99 -1.70 15.13
C LEU A 62 -19.46 -1.67 14.73
N PHE A 63 -19.78 -2.04 13.48
CA PHE A 63 -21.17 -2.11 13.01
C PHE A 63 -22.00 -3.18 13.73
N VAL A 64 -21.38 -4.34 14.01
CA VAL A 64 -22.06 -5.46 14.69
C VAL A 64 -22.27 -5.17 16.18
N THR A 65 -21.29 -4.58 16.87
CA THR A 65 -21.34 -4.37 18.32
C THR A 65 -21.98 -3.05 18.72
N GLY A 66 -21.76 -1.98 17.94
CA GLY A 66 -22.22 -0.63 18.25
C GLY A 66 -23.33 -0.11 17.32
N GLY A 67 -23.73 -0.92 16.30
CA GLY A 67 -24.74 -0.54 15.31
C GLY A 67 -24.23 0.46 14.27
N MET A 68 -25.11 0.84 13.35
CA MET A 68 -24.79 1.75 12.23
C MET A 68 -24.14 3.06 12.70
N LYS A 69 -24.69 3.64 13.77
CA LYS A 69 -24.19 4.92 14.28
C LYS A 69 -22.74 4.84 14.75
N ALA A 70 -22.36 3.81 15.48
CA ALA A 70 -20.97 3.66 15.98
C ALA A 70 -19.97 3.50 14.84
N GLY A 71 -20.31 2.73 13.79
CA GLY A 71 -19.46 2.57 12.62
C GLY A 71 -19.31 3.87 11.82
N THR A 72 -20.41 4.60 11.57
CA THR A 72 -20.36 5.88 10.85
C THR A 72 -19.64 6.96 11.65
N ASP A 73 -19.93 7.13 12.94
CA ASP A 73 -19.25 8.11 13.79
C ASP A 73 -17.71 7.83 13.85
N TYR A 74 -17.32 6.54 13.84
CA TYR A 74 -15.91 6.18 13.77
C TYR A 74 -15.26 6.60 12.46
N ILE A 75 -15.91 6.37 11.31
CA ILE A 75 -15.41 6.77 10.00
C ILE A 75 -15.33 8.29 9.90
N ASP A 76 -16.42 8.99 10.24
CA ASP A 76 -16.50 10.43 10.15
C ASP A 76 -15.51 11.16 11.08
N GLY A 77 -15.16 10.50 12.21
CA GLY A 77 -14.15 10.99 13.14
C GLY A 77 -12.70 10.80 12.68
N ARG A 78 -12.45 10.15 11.53
CA ARG A 78 -11.09 9.93 11.00
C ARG A 78 -10.67 11.04 10.04
N ASN A 79 -9.40 11.41 10.11
CA ASN A 79 -8.82 12.32 9.13
C ASN A 79 -8.27 11.52 7.95
N PHE A 80 -8.91 11.64 6.80
CA PHE A 80 -8.52 10.98 5.55
C PHE A 80 -7.64 11.83 4.65
N THR A 81 -7.25 13.03 5.07
CA THR A 81 -6.47 13.96 4.22
C THR A 81 -5.16 13.33 3.75
N GLU A 82 -4.38 12.74 4.66
CA GLU A 82 -3.12 12.09 4.31
C GLU A 82 -3.29 10.84 3.44
N PRO A 83 -4.17 9.87 3.78
CA PRO A 83 -4.42 8.72 2.92
C PRO A 83 -4.92 9.11 1.52
N LEU A 84 -5.83 10.09 1.40
CA LEU A 84 -6.32 10.56 0.11
C LEU A 84 -5.21 11.24 -0.71
N PHE A 85 -4.34 12.02 -0.06
CA PHE A 85 -3.19 12.63 -0.70
C PHE A 85 -2.22 11.58 -1.24
N VAL A 86 -1.91 10.54 -0.44
CA VAL A 86 -1.05 9.42 -0.88
C VAL A 86 -1.66 8.69 -2.07
N ILE A 87 -2.96 8.37 -2.02
CA ILE A 87 -3.66 7.73 -3.14
C ILE A 87 -3.59 8.61 -4.40
N ALA A 88 -3.84 9.92 -4.27
CA ALA A 88 -3.78 10.85 -5.40
C ALA A 88 -2.37 10.87 -6.02
N ILE A 89 -1.32 10.94 -5.21
CA ILE A 89 0.07 10.87 -5.69
C ILE A 89 0.35 9.54 -6.37
N MET A 90 -0.05 8.41 -5.78
CA MET A 90 0.17 7.09 -6.37
C MET A 90 -0.52 6.96 -7.74
N VAL A 91 -1.76 7.41 -7.87
CA VAL A 91 -2.51 7.39 -9.15
C VAL A 91 -1.82 8.27 -10.19
N VAL A 92 -1.39 9.47 -9.80
CA VAL A 92 -0.67 10.38 -10.71
C VAL A 92 0.68 9.78 -11.11
N ALA A 93 1.48 9.30 -10.16
CA ALA A 93 2.79 8.73 -10.41
C ALA A 93 2.73 7.45 -11.27
N ALA A 94 1.71 6.61 -11.09
CA ALA A 94 1.48 5.42 -11.89
C ALA A 94 0.89 5.72 -13.28
N SER A 95 0.52 6.97 -13.57
CA SER A 95 -0.08 7.32 -14.85
C SER A 95 0.93 7.22 -16.00
N LYS A 96 0.48 6.73 -17.16
CA LYS A 96 1.33 6.57 -18.37
C LYS A 96 2.08 7.85 -18.77
N PRO A 97 1.46 9.06 -18.77
CA PRO A 97 2.15 10.29 -19.08
C PRO A 97 3.33 10.58 -18.18
N VAL A 98 3.15 10.44 -16.84
CA VAL A 98 4.20 10.69 -15.85
C VAL A 98 5.34 9.69 -15.99
N LEU A 99 5.03 8.40 -16.14
CA LEU A 99 6.03 7.36 -16.39
C LEU A 99 6.81 7.61 -17.71
N HIS A 100 6.13 8.10 -18.75
CA HIS A 100 6.78 8.44 -20.02
C HIS A 100 7.75 9.61 -19.85
N VAL A 101 7.33 10.69 -19.20
CA VAL A 101 8.18 11.86 -18.91
C VAL A 101 9.36 11.48 -18.02
N ALA A 102 9.14 10.70 -16.96
CA ALA A 102 10.20 10.20 -16.09
C ALA A 102 11.23 9.37 -16.89
N LYS A 103 10.77 8.46 -17.76
CA LYS A 103 11.64 7.66 -18.63
C LYS A 103 12.44 8.53 -19.59
N LEU A 104 11.82 9.56 -20.20
CA LEU A 104 12.52 10.52 -21.07
C LEU A 104 13.59 11.30 -20.31
N ALA A 105 13.26 11.80 -19.12
CA ALA A 105 14.17 12.54 -18.27
C ALA A 105 15.40 11.69 -17.86
N VAL A 106 15.17 10.48 -17.36
CA VAL A 106 16.26 9.53 -16.99
C VAL A 106 17.10 9.17 -18.22
N THR A 107 16.47 8.90 -19.36
CA THR A 107 17.20 8.58 -20.61
C THR A 107 17.98 9.77 -21.15
N GLY A 108 17.42 10.98 -21.06
CA GLY A 108 18.11 12.21 -21.45
C GLY A 108 19.34 12.46 -20.58
N LEU A 109 19.16 12.35 -19.26
CA LEU A 109 20.24 12.57 -18.29
C LEU A 109 21.35 11.50 -18.43
N SER A 110 20.98 10.24 -18.70
CA SER A 110 21.95 9.15 -18.92
C SER A 110 22.85 9.36 -20.14
N ARG A 111 22.39 10.14 -21.13
CA ARG A 111 23.20 10.47 -22.32
C ARG A 111 24.27 11.53 -22.05
N MET A 112 24.11 12.30 -20.98
CA MET A 112 25.07 13.35 -20.58
C MET A 112 26.26 12.78 -19.78
N LEU A 113 26.14 11.56 -19.27
CA LEU A 113 27.20 10.90 -18.52
C LEU A 113 28.16 10.14 -19.44
N PRO A 114 29.48 10.27 -19.26
CA PRO A 114 30.49 9.57 -20.04
C PRO A 114 30.65 8.11 -19.58
N LEU A 115 29.52 7.40 -19.43
CA LEU A 115 29.45 6.01 -18.97
C LEU A 115 28.67 5.15 -19.96
N PRO A 116 28.87 3.84 -19.99
CA PRO A 116 28.02 2.93 -20.74
C PRO A 116 26.55 3.15 -20.37
N ARG A 117 25.69 3.26 -21.37
CA ARG A 117 24.26 3.65 -21.18
C ARG A 117 23.53 2.88 -20.08
N ALA A 118 23.77 1.58 -20.00
CA ALA A 118 23.16 0.76 -18.94
C ALA A 118 23.60 1.19 -17.55
N VAL A 119 24.90 1.42 -17.36
CA VAL A 119 25.48 1.83 -16.08
C VAL A 119 25.00 3.24 -15.69
N ALA A 120 25.03 4.19 -16.63
CA ALA A 120 24.53 5.55 -16.42
C ALA A 120 23.04 5.56 -16.03
N PHE A 121 22.21 4.75 -16.70
CA PHE A 121 20.78 4.61 -16.41
C PHE A 121 20.53 4.09 -14.97
N TYR A 122 21.23 3.02 -14.58
CA TYR A 122 21.12 2.48 -13.23
C TYR A 122 21.62 3.46 -12.16
N TRP A 123 22.73 4.15 -12.39
CA TRP A 123 23.24 5.17 -11.47
C TRP A 123 22.25 6.30 -11.25
N ILE A 124 21.61 6.79 -12.30
CA ILE A 124 20.62 7.86 -12.19
C ILE A 124 19.39 7.38 -11.43
N ILE A 125 18.87 6.17 -11.72
CA ILE A 125 17.72 5.62 -11.00
C ILE A 125 18.03 5.44 -9.52
N LEU A 126 19.22 4.93 -9.18
CA LEU A 126 19.54 4.61 -7.78
C LEU A 126 19.96 5.82 -6.96
N THR A 127 20.50 6.87 -7.58
CA THR A 127 21.04 8.03 -6.85
C THR A 127 20.24 9.30 -7.03
N VAL A 128 19.80 9.62 -8.24
CA VAL A 128 19.12 10.90 -8.52
C VAL A 128 17.62 10.81 -8.21
N VAL A 129 16.97 9.72 -8.61
CA VAL A 129 15.51 9.56 -8.43
C VAL A 129 15.10 9.57 -6.94
N PRO A 130 15.82 8.91 -6.00
CA PRO A 130 15.47 8.98 -4.58
C PRO A 130 15.75 10.33 -3.91
N LEU A 131 16.50 11.23 -4.58
CA LEU A 131 16.85 12.56 -4.05
C LEU A 131 15.94 13.69 -4.59
N LEU A 132 15.07 13.37 -5.56
CA LEU A 132 14.07 14.30 -6.12
C LEU A 132 12.70 14.13 -5.44
#